data_b9048e3310337cf36b10a54cfffcb040
#
_entry.id   b9048e3310337cf36b10a54cfffcb040
#
_cell.length_a   1.000
_cell.length_b   1.000
_cell.length_c   1.000
_cell.angle_alpha   90.00
_cell.angle_beta   90.00
_cell.angle_gamma   90.00
#
_symmetry.space_group_name_H-M   'P 1'
#
loop_
_entity.id
_entity.type
_entity.pdbx_description
1 polymer ?
#
loop_
_entity_poly.entity_id
_entity_poly.type
_entity_poly.pdbx_seq_one_letter_code
_entity_poly.pdbx_strand_id
1 'polypeptide(L)'
;GIVNSILKTTDYPNFEIVVVRDVNANGQMVHPFTLPNDTRILLADFDQSFHLAKKWNHGVLASKGDVVVVLDDDTHVDKPEWLSQIVGQLQFSDIGVVGPMLLLEDGRISSAGITMKPRPTHLSHGKSSLSDGWMGVHSVARSVSAISGACMAFRRSDFNTVGGFSENYRVSYADIDFCMKLAAQGLRTAWTPRSRVYHFGARTLGATEDASDYAMLNSRWGRFIGSDAYARNNA
;
A
#
# COMPACT_ATOMS: atom_id res chain seq x y z
N GLY A 1 12.35 13.82 1.37
CA GLY A 1 11.13 13.14 0.91
C GLY A 1 11.40 11.71 0.49
N ILE A 2 10.36 10.95 0.18
CA ILE A 2 10.40 9.52 -0.10
C ILE A 2 11.35 9.14 -1.24
N VAL A 3 11.33 9.85 -2.37
CA VAL A 3 12.20 9.57 -3.53
C VAL A 3 13.67 9.56 -3.13
N ASN A 4 14.10 10.54 -2.33
CA ASN A 4 15.48 10.60 -1.83
C ASN A 4 15.82 9.41 -0.92
N SER A 5 14.90 8.97 -0.05
CA SER A 5 15.15 7.81 0.80
C SER A 5 15.26 6.52 -0.01
N ILE A 6 14.39 6.33 -1.00
CA ILE A 6 14.46 5.16 -1.90
C ILE A 6 15.82 5.14 -2.63
N LEU A 7 16.20 6.23 -3.29
CA LEU A 7 17.42 6.30 -4.08
C LEU A 7 18.70 6.06 -3.28
N LYS A 8 18.72 6.51 -2.02
CA LYS A 8 19.87 6.42 -1.12
C LYS A 8 19.97 5.09 -0.39
N THR A 9 18.82 4.48 -0.11
CA THR A 9 18.76 3.36 0.83
C THR A 9 18.56 2.01 0.14
N THR A 10 17.82 1.96 -0.98
CA THR A 10 17.42 0.70 -1.60
C THR A 10 18.60 -0.03 -2.24
N ASP A 11 18.84 -1.28 -1.81
CA ASP A 11 19.85 -2.18 -2.37
C ASP A 11 19.36 -3.06 -3.53
N TYR A 12 18.08 -2.95 -3.88
CA TYR A 12 17.49 -3.72 -4.97
C TYR A 12 18.08 -3.26 -6.32
N PRO A 13 18.63 -4.19 -7.13
CA PRO A 13 19.51 -3.81 -8.26
C PRO A 13 18.78 -3.15 -9.43
N ASN A 14 17.49 -3.45 -9.60
CA ASN A 14 16.74 -3.02 -10.78
C ASN A 14 15.36 -2.50 -10.40
N PHE A 15 15.21 -1.18 -10.36
CA PHE A 15 13.94 -0.50 -10.09
C PHE A 15 13.85 0.84 -10.80
N GLU A 16 12.64 1.28 -11.02
CA GLU A 16 12.28 2.63 -11.44
C GLU A 16 11.36 3.28 -10.42
N ILE A 17 11.26 4.58 -10.42
CA ILE A 17 10.37 5.37 -9.57
C ILE A 17 9.46 6.19 -10.48
N VAL A 18 8.17 5.90 -10.49
CA VAL A 18 7.18 6.71 -11.20
C VAL A 18 6.54 7.67 -10.21
N VAL A 19 6.77 8.95 -10.39
CA VAL A 19 6.16 10.01 -9.58
C VAL A 19 4.94 10.56 -10.31
N VAL A 20 3.76 10.26 -9.76
CA VAL A 20 2.49 10.80 -10.26
C VAL A 20 2.30 12.19 -9.64
N ARG A 21 2.32 13.23 -10.45
CA ARG A 21 2.22 14.61 -10.01
C ARG A 21 0.97 15.30 -10.53
N ASP A 22 0.31 16.07 -9.67
CA ASP A 22 -0.83 16.87 -10.08
C ASP A 22 -0.37 18.06 -10.92
N VAL A 23 -0.97 18.23 -12.08
CA VAL A 23 -0.73 19.36 -12.97
C VAL A 23 -2.06 20.07 -13.30
N ASN A 24 -1.97 21.36 -13.57
CA ASN A 24 -3.11 22.14 -14.08
C ASN A 24 -3.25 21.96 -15.60
N ALA A 25 -4.29 22.55 -16.19
CA ALA A 25 -4.56 22.50 -17.62
C ALA A 25 -3.41 23.03 -18.52
N ASN A 26 -2.47 23.78 -17.96
CA ASN A 26 -1.28 24.29 -18.66
C ASN A 26 -0.04 23.40 -18.44
N GLY A 27 -0.19 22.23 -17.79
CA GLY A 27 0.92 21.32 -17.48
C GLY A 27 1.83 21.78 -16.33
N GLN A 28 1.42 22.80 -15.59
CA GLN A 28 2.20 23.30 -14.43
C GLN A 28 1.84 22.51 -13.18
N MET A 29 2.85 22.16 -12.37
CA MET A 29 2.64 21.48 -11.09
C MET A 29 1.74 22.30 -10.17
N VAL A 30 0.68 21.65 -9.65
CA VAL A 30 -0.20 22.25 -8.63
C VAL A 30 0.54 22.43 -7.31
N HIS A 31 1.38 21.46 -6.96
CA HIS A 31 2.24 21.49 -5.76
C HIS A 31 3.70 21.36 -6.19
N PRO A 32 4.44 22.47 -6.34
CA PRO A 32 5.84 22.43 -6.76
C PRO A 32 6.73 21.68 -5.78
N PHE A 33 7.56 20.78 -6.30
CA PHE A 33 8.59 20.07 -5.56
C PHE A 33 9.83 19.88 -6.43
N THR A 34 10.95 19.51 -5.81
CA THR A 34 12.20 19.21 -6.52
C THR A 34 12.55 17.75 -6.37
N LEU A 35 13.00 17.13 -7.45
CA LEU A 35 13.50 15.75 -7.48
C LEU A 35 15.01 15.74 -7.76
N PRO A 36 15.72 14.71 -7.27
CA PRO A 36 17.09 14.46 -7.71
C PRO A 36 17.15 14.22 -9.22
N ASN A 37 18.27 14.56 -9.85
CA ASN A 37 18.52 14.18 -11.22
C ASN A 37 19.01 12.73 -11.26
N ASP A 38 18.09 11.79 -11.47
CA ASP A 38 18.36 10.35 -11.52
C ASP A 38 17.55 9.71 -12.65
N THR A 39 18.21 8.91 -13.49
CA THR A 39 17.59 8.30 -14.67
C THR A 39 16.52 7.26 -14.35
N ARG A 40 16.43 6.80 -13.11
CA ARG A 40 15.39 5.89 -12.63
C ARG A 40 14.08 6.59 -12.33
N ILE A 41 14.04 7.93 -12.30
CA ILE A 41 12.83 8.71 -12.01
C ILE A 41 12.08 8.99 -13.31
N LEU A 42 10.82 8.62 -13.35
CA LEU A 42 9.86 8.96 -14.40
C LEU A 42 8.76 9.84 -13.81
N LEU A 43 8.32 10.85 -14.57
CA LEU A 43 7.20 11.70 -14.19
C LEU A 43 5.96 11.28 -14.97
N ALA A 44 4.84 11.14 -14.27
CA ALA A 44 3.52 10.88 -14.85
C ALA A 44 2.58 12.04 -14.43
N ASP A 45 2.22 12.87 -15.38
CA ASP A 45 1.36 14.02 -15.15
C ASP A 45 -0.10 13.60 -15.01
N PHE A 46 -0.76 14.08 -13.95
CA PHE A 46 -2.15 13.80 -13.65
C PHE A 46 -2.93 15.13 -13.62
N ASP A 47 -3.78 15.35 -14.62
CA ASP A 47 -4.49 16.59 -14.88
C ASP A 47 -5.97 16.56 -14.45
N GLN A 48 -6.36 15.56 -13.66
CA GLN A 48 -7.72 15.39 -13.15
C GLN A 48 -7.82 15.86 -11.69
N SER A 49 -9.06 16.06 -11.24
CA SER A 49 -9.33 16.30 -9.81
C SER A 49 -8.83 15.13 -8.96
N PHE A 50 -8.43 15.41 -7.73
CA PHE A 50 -7.90 14.40 -6.81
C PHE A 50 -8.79 13.16 -6.74
N HIS A 51 -8.15 12.02 -7.00
CA HIS A 51 -8.80 10.71 -6.98
C HIS A 51 -7.72 9.64 -6.79
N LEU A 52 -7.63 9.07 -5.58
CA LEU A 52 -6.52 8.21 -5.20
C LEU A 52 -6.38 6.98 -6.11
N ALA A 53 -7.46 6.23 -6.31
CA ALA A 53 -7.43 5.04 -7.16
C ALA A 53 -7.02 5.34 -8.61
N LYS A 54 -7.49 6.47 -9.18
CA LYS A 54 -7.08 6.90 -10.52
C LYS A 54 -5.59 7.23 -10.59
N LYS A 55 -5.06 7.92 -9.56
CA LYS A 55 -3.62 8.24 -9.49
C LYS A 55 -2.78 6.96 -9.41
N TRP A 56 -3.19 5.98 -8.60
CA TRP A 56 -2.51 4.69 -8.55
C TRP A 56 -2.56 3.95 -9.89
N ASN A 57 -3.73 3.84 -10.52
CA ASN A 57 -3.88 3.24 -11.85
C ASN A 57 -2.98 3.94 -12.87
N HIS A 58 -2.98 5.28 -12.88
CA HIS A 58 -2.16 6.09 -13.78
C HIS A 58 -0.66 5.81 -13.61
N GLY A 59 -0.18 5.75 -12.36
CA GLY A 59 1.20 5.40 -12.04
C GLY A 59 1.59 3.98 -12.47
N VAL A 60 0.69 3.00 -12.24
CA VAL A 60 0.91 1.62 -12.67
C VAL A 60 1.01 1.53 -14.18
N LEU A 61 0.13 2.22 -14.93
CA LEU A 61 0.15 2.23 -16.39
C LEU A 61 1.40 2.90 -16.97
N ALA A 62 1.94 3.91 -16.29
CA ALA A 62 3.17 4.59 -16.69
C ALA A 62 4.44 3.78 -16.37
N SER A 63 4.38 2.85 -15.43
CA SER A 63 5.51 2.01 -15.01
C SER A 63 5.70 0.80 -15.93
N LYS A 64 6.90 0.19 -15.88
CA LYS A 64 7.31 -0.94 -16.75
C LYS A 64 7.62 -2.24 -15.99
N GLY A 65 7.90 -2.14 -14.68
CA GLY A 65 8.29 -3.29 -13.86
C GLY A 65 7.22 -4.38 -13.79
N ASP A 66 7.61 -5.65 -13.74
CA ASP A 66 6.71 -6.80 -13.55
C ASP A 66 6.12 -6.85 -12.14
N VAL A 67 6.84 -6.31 -11.17
CA VAL A 67 6.36 -6.06 -9.81
C VAL A 67 6.18 -4.57 -9.63
N VAL A 68 5.03 -4.19 -9.12
CA VAL A 68 4.67 -2.80 -8.82
C VAL A 68 4.60 -2.63 -7.31
N VAL A 69 5.16 -1.54 -6.82
CA VAL A 69 4.98 -1.08 -5.43
C VAL A 69 4.29 0.26 -5.45
N VAL A 70 3.06 0.32 -4.94
CA VAL A 70 2.40 1.59 -4.61
C VAL A 70 2.98 2.10 -3.30
N LEU A 71 3.26 3.39 -3.24
CA LEU A 71 3.88 4.02 -2.09
C LEU A 71 3.37 5.46 -1.95
N ASP A 72 2.88 5.82 -0.77
CA ASP A 72 2.43 7.18 -0.49
C ASP A 72 3.63 8.13 -0.33
N ASP A 73 3.44 9.40 -0.66
CA ASP A 73 4.49 10.43 -0.66
C ASP A 73 4.94 10.85 0.75
N ASP A 74 4.15 10.54 1.78
CA ASP A 74 4.44 10.73 3.20
C ASP A 74 5.04 9.49 3.88
N THR A 75 5.65 8.60 3.09
CA THR A 75 6.40 7.45 3.59
C THR A 75 7.91 7.68 3.59
N HIS A 76 8.65 6.82 4.29
CA HIS A 76 10.11 6.83 4.33
C HIS A 76 10.66 5.42 4.52
N VAL A 77 11.74 5.11 3.79
CA VAL A 77 12.48 3.83 3.91
C VAL A 77 13.85 4.08 4.50
N ASP A 78 14.26 3.25 5.47
CA ASP A 78 15.51 3.38 6.22
C ASP A 78 16.38 2.11 6.18
N LYS A 79 15.88 1.01 5.61
CA LYS A 79 16.59 -0.27 5.51
C LYS A 79 16.85 -0.63 4.04
N PRO A 80 18.10 -1.02 3.69
CA PRO A 80 18.46 -1.34 2.31
C PRO A 80 17.61 -2.46 1.71
N GLU A 81 17.32 -3.47 2.47
CA GLU A 81 16.63 -4.69 2.06
C GLU A 81 15.09 -4.58 2.03
N TRP A 82 14.52 -3.40 2.32
CA TRP A 82 13.07 -3.24 2.43
C TRP A 82 12.31 -3.76 1.20
N LEU A 83 12.83 -3.47 0.01
CA LEU A 83 12.18 -3.84 -1.25
C LEU A 83 12.36 -5.34 -1.56
N SER A 84 13.58 -5.87 -1.38
CA SER A 84 13.86 -7.30 -1.58
C SER A 84 13.04 -8.19 -0.65
N GLN A 85 12.78 -7.75 0.58
CA GLN A 85 11.94 -8.49 1.55
C GLN A 85 10.47 -8.54 1.12
N ILE A 86 9.95 -7.49 0.46
CA ILE A 86 8.57 -7.48 -0.06
C ILE A 86 8.50 -8.32 -1.35
N VAL A 87 9.39 -8.06 -2.31
CA VAL A 87 9.41 -8.74 -3.60
C VAL A 87 9.63 -10.24 -3.43
N GLY A 88 10.48 -10.63 -2.46
CA GLY A 88 10.72 -12.03 -2.14
C GLY A 88 9.47 -12.82 -1.74
N GLN A 89 8.49 -12.19 -1.11
CA GLN A 89 7.22 -12.85 -0.79
C GLN A 89 6.37 -13.12 -2.04
N LEU A 90 6.49 -12.29 -3.08
CA LEU A 90 5.77 -12.50 -4.35
C LEU A 90 6.35 -13.65 -5.20
N GLN A 91 7.44 -14.30 -4.77
CA GLN A 91 7.91 -15.55 -5.39
C GLN A 91 6.93 -16.72 -5.17
N PHE A 92 6.14 -16.67 -4.10
CA PHE A 92 5.08 -17.66 -3.88
C PHE A 92 3.88 -17.34 -4.77
N SER A 93 3.51 -18.29 -5.62
CA SER A 93 2.46 -18.10 -6.66
C SER A 93 1.08 -17.86 -6.09
N ASP A 94 0.82 -18.28 -4.86
CA ASP A 94 -0.45 -18.12 -4.14
C ASP A 94 -0.57 -16.77 -3.40
N ILE A 95 0.51 -15.94 -3.40
CA ILE A 95 0.47 -14.60 -2.83
C ILE A 95 0.27 -13.58 -3.94
N GLY A 96 -0.82 -12.80 -3.87
CA GLY A 96 -1.17 -11.78 -4.85
C GLY A 96 -0.72 -10.38 -4.46
N VAL A 97 -0.69 -10.07 -3.17
CA VAL A 97 -0.27 -8.76 -2.65
C VAL A 97 0.50 -8.91 -1.35
N VAL A 98 1.49 -8.04 -1.15
CA VAL A 98 2.37 -8.03 0.03
C VAL A 98 2.48 -6.62 0.56
N GLY A 99 2.46 -6.46 1.89
CA GLY A 99 2.78 -5.21 2.55
C GLY A 99 3.82 -5.36 3.66
N PRO A 100 4.57 -4.29 3.94
CA PRO A 100 5.53 -4.23 5.04
C PRO A 100 4.83 -3.99 6.39
N MET A 101 5.62 -4.02 7.46
CA MET A 101 5.26 -3.37 8.71
C MET A 101 5.34 -1.84 8.50
N LEU A 102 4.19 -1.17 8.56
CA LEU A 102 4.16 0.29 8.57
C LEU A 102 4.40 0.80 9.98
N LEU A 103 5.26 1.81 10.10
CA LEU A 103 5.65 2.44 11.36
C LEU A 103 5.16 3.89 11.42
N LEU A 104 4.77 4.32 12.61
CA LEU A 104 4.56 5.72 12.94
C LEU A 104 5.93 6.42 13.10
N GLU A 105 5.93 7.76 13.15
CA GLU A 105 7.13 8.58 13.33
C GLU A 105 7.91 8.22 14.61
N ASP A 106 7.21 7.79 15.66
CA ASP A 106 7.80 7.37 16.94
C ASP A 106 8.27 5.90 16.95
N GLY A 107 8.20 5.20 15.81
CA GLY A 107 8.61 3.81 15.65
C GLY A 107 7.60 2.76 16.13
N ARG A 108 6.43 3.17 16.63
CA ARG A 108 5.32 2.23 16.89
C ARG A 108 4.70 1.74 15.59
N ILE A 109 4.00 0.61 15.64
CA ILE A 109 3.32 0.04 14.49
C ILE A 109 2.16 0.98 14.06
N SER A 110 2.18 1.43 12.82
CA SER A 110 1.05 2.07 12.15
C SER A 110 0.09 1.01 11.61
N SER A 111 0.63 -0.02 10.94
CA SER A 111 -0.15 -1.14 10.41
C SER A 111 0.67 -2.41 10.31
N ALA A 112 0.12 -3.50 10.79
CA ALA A 112 0.60 -4.87 10.57
C ALA A 112 -0.38 -5.67 9.68
N GLY A 113 -0.91 -5.02 8.64
CA GLY A 113 -2.01 -5.48 7.83
C GLY A 113 -3.37 -4.97 8.33
N ILE A 114 -4.42 -5.33 7.62
CA ILE A 114 -5.79 -4.90 7.90
C ILE A 114 -6.66 -6.12 8.15
N THR A 115 -7.48 -6.07 9.20
CA THR A 115 -8.59 -7.01 9.46
C THR A 115 -9.90 -6.42 8.96
N MET A 116 -10.82 -7.29 8.55
CA MET A 116 -12.19 -6.89 8.16
C MET A 116 -13.20 -7.03 9.33
N LYS A 117 -12.74 -7.34 10.55
CA LYS A 117 -13.63 -7.60 11.70
C LYS A 117 -13.33 -6.69 12.88
N PRO A 118 -14.33 -6.01 13.46
CA PRO A 118 -15.74 -5.90 13.05
C PRO A 118 -15.95 -5.01 11.83
N ARG A 119 -14.94 -4.24 11.47
CA ARG A 119 -14.84 -3.36 10.30
C ARG A 119 -13.37 -3.27 9.87
N PRO A 120 -13.06 -2.77 8.68
CA PRO A 120 -11.68 -2.54 8.27
C PRO A 120 -10.89 -1.76 9.31
N THR A 121 -9.83 -2.36 9.84
CA THR A 121 -9.02 -1.79 10.92
C THR A 121 -7.57 -2.24 10.79
N HIS A 122 -6.63 -1.32 10.98
CA HIS A 122 -5.21 -1.62 11.01
C HIS A 122 -4.85 -2.47 12.22
N LEU A 123 -4.26 -3.63 11.97
CA LEU A 123 -3.80 -4.55 13.00
C LEU A 123 -2.60 -3.95 13.75
N SER A 124 -2.59 -4.16 15.06
CA SER A 124 -1.50 -3.76 15.96
C SER A 124 -1.18 -2.27 15.98
N HIS A 125 -2.08 -1.39 15.50
CA HIS A 125 -1.87 0.05 15.52
C HIS A 125 -1.50 0.55 16.93
N GLY A 126 -0.45 1.38 17.02
CA GLY A 126 0.06 1.96 18.26
C GLY A 126 0.85 0.99 19.14
N LYS A 127 1.00 -0.28 18.78
CA LYS A 127 1.80 -1.24 19.54
C LYS A 127 3.30 -1.05 19.27
N SER A 128 4.14 -1.53 20.18
CA SER A 128 5.59 -1.51 20.01
C SER A 128 6.02 -2.40 18.86
N SER A 129 6.81 -1.86 17.94
CA SER A 129 7.42 -2.63 16.84
C SER A 129 8.63 -3.47 17.27
N LEU A 130 9.11 -3.28 18.51
CA LEU A 130 10.20 -4.03 19.11
C LEU A 130 9.70 -5.26 19.90
N SER A 131 8.40 -5.38 20.08
CA SER A 131 7.79 -6.54 20.75
C SER A 131 7.38 -7.58 19.71
N ASP A 132 7.66 -8.84 19.98
CA ASP A 132 7.19 -9.96 19.15
C ASP A 132 5.66 -10.05 19.08
N GLY A 133 4.98 -9.35 19.96
CA GLY A 133 3.53 -9.43 20.10
C GLY A 133 3.08 -10.78 20.68
N TRP A 134 1.78 -10.94 20.81
CA TRP A 134 1.24 -12.21 21.32
C TRP A 134 1.58 -13.37 20.36
N MET A 135 2.20 -14.43 20.88
CA MET A 135 2.65 -15.60 20.10
C MET A 135 3.52 -15.25 18.88
N GLY A 136 4.33 -14.20 18.94
CA GLY A 136 5.25 -13.84 17.86
C GLY A 136 4.60 -13.23 16.61
N VAL A 137 3.38 -12.69 16.70
CA VAL A 137 2.65 -12.18 15.53
C VAL A 137 3.33 -11.01 14.82
N HIS A 138 4.28 -10.34 15.49
CA HIS A 138 5.05 -9.25 14.89
C HIS A 138 6.39 -9.70 14.32
N SER A 139 6.76 -10.97 14.48
CA SER A 139 8.07 -11.50 14.08
C SER A 139 8.01 -12.41 12.85
N VAL A 140 6.82 -12.82 12.42
CA VAL A 140 6.63 -13.77 11.32
C VAL A 140 5.73 -13.21 10.21
N ALA A 141 6.09 -13.51 8.96
CA ALA A 141 5.21 -13.21 7.84
C ALA A 141 3.92 -14.05 7.94
N ARG A 142 2.79 -13.45 7.59
CA ARG A 142 1.48 -14.10 7.74
C ARG A 142 0.46 -13.57 6.76
N SER A 143 -0.61 -14.34 6.54
CA SER A 143 -1.76 -13.87 5.78
C SER A 143 -2.59 -12.89 6.62
N VAL A 144 -3.13 -11.89 5.94
CA VAL A 144 -4.05 -10.87 6.48
C VAL A 144 -5.15 -10.62 5.44
N SER A 145 -6.23 -9.95 5.82
CA SER A 145 -7.34 -9.70 4.90
C SER A 145 -7.02 -8.63 3.86
N ALA A 146 -6.28 -7.58 4.25
CA ALA A 146 -5.84 -6.56 3.33
C ALA A 146 -4.54 -5.89 3.81
N ILE A 147 -3.93 -5.13 2.91
CA ILE A 147 -2.74 -4.29 3.13
C ILE A 147 -3.10 -2.85 2.82
N SER A 148 -2.52 -1.92 3.58
CA SER A 148 -2.66 -0.49 3.35
C SER A 148 -1.97 -0.06 2.05
N GLY A 149 -2.66 0.80 1.29
CA GLY A 149 -2.13 1.44 0.10
C GLY A 149 -0.92 2.34 0.36
N ALA A 150 -0.66 2.71 1.61
CA ALA A 150 0.55 3.48 1.97
C ALA A 150 1.84 2.77 1.55
N CYS A 151 1.86 1.43 1.54
CA CYS A 151 2.89 0.62 0.88
C CYS A 151 2.36 -0.78 0.58
N MET A 152 2.13 -1.10 -0.69
CA MET A 152 1.74 -2.44 -1.12
C MET A 152 2.43 -2.83 -2.43
N ALA A 153 2.83 -4.09 -2.52
CA ALA A 153 3.44 -4.67 -3.71
C ALA A 153 2.60 -5.80 -4.29
N PHE A 154 2.55 -5.89 -5.61
CA PHE A 154 1.82 -6.91 -6.36
C PHE A 154 2.45 -7.14 -7.73
N ARG A 155 2.10 -8.25 -8.38
CA ARG A 155 2.50 -8.45 -9.77
C ARG A 155 1.63 -7.65 -10.72
N ARG A 156 2.22 -7.09 -11.75
CA ARG A 156 1.47 -6.43 -12.84
C ARG A 156 0.45 -7.36 -13.49
N SER A 157 0.78 -8.64 -13.66
CA SER A 157 -0.15 -9.64 -14.20
C SER A 157 -1.43 -9.77 -13.35
N ASP A 158 -1.28 -9.78 -12.02
CA ASP A 158 -2.39 -9.90 -11.09
C ASP A 158 -3.24 -8.62 -11.10
N PHE A 159 -2.59 -7.45 -11.15
CA PHE A 159 -3.27 -6.16 -11.33
C PHE A 159 -4.13 -6.15 -12.61
N ASN A 160 -3.58 -6.59 -13.73
CA ASN A 160 -4.29 -6.64 -15.01
C ASN A 160 -5.48 -7.61 -14.95
N THR A 161 -5.29 -8.77 -14.32
CA THR A 161 -6.33 -9.81 -14.18
C THR A 161 -7.56 -9.30 -13.43
N VAL A 162 -7.37 -8.49 -12.39
CA VAL A 162 -8.49 -7.96 -11.59
C VAL A 162 -8.97 -6.57 -12.05
N GLY A 163 -8.40 -6.03 -13.14
CA GLY A 163 -8.78 -4.74 -13.71
C GLY A 163 -8.33 -3.53 -12.86
N GLY A 164 -7.19 -3.63 -12.21
CA GLY A 164 -6.57 -2.53 -11.45
C GLY A 164 -7.33 -2.14 -10.18
N PHE A 165 -7.05 -0.94 -9.66
CA PHE A 165 -7.80 -0.36 -8.55
C PHE A 165 -9.15 0.16 -9.02
N SER A 166 -10.22 -0.12 -8.25
CA SER A 166 -11.57 0.33 -8.59
C SER A 166 -11.71 1.85 -8.42
N GLU A 167 -12.03 2.54 -9.50
CA GLU A 167 -12.25 3.99 -9.50
C GLU A 167 -13.60 4.41 -8.90
N ASN A 168 -14.34 3.48 -8.33
CA ASN A 168 -15.51 3.79 -7.50
C ASN A 168 -15.12 4.28 -6.10
N TYR A 169 -13.84 4.13 -5.71
CA TYR A 169 -13.30 4.61 -4.43
C TYR A 169 -12.43 5.83 -4.69
N ARG A 170 -12.87 6.96 -4.19
CA ARG A 170 -12.20 8.23 -4.47
C ARG A 170 -11.03 8.49 -3.52
N VAL A 171 -11.20 8.21 -2.23
CA VAL A 171 -10.28 8.59 -1.15
C VAL A 171 -9.82 7.39 -0.36
N SER A 172 -10.73 6.46 -0.03
CA SER A 172 -10.48 5.37 0.92
C SER A 172 -10.83 4.01 0.31
N TYR A 173 -10.30 2.94 0.89
CA TYR A 173 -10.69 1.55 0.64
C TYR A 173 -10.40 0.96 -0.75
N ALA A 174 -9.80 1.71 -1.69
CA ALA A 174 -9.38 1.16 -2.98
C ALA A 174 -8.34 0.04 -2.82
N ASP A 175 -7.48 0.14 -1.81
CA ASP A 175 -6.51 -0.85 -1.39
C ASP A 175 -7.16 -2.13 -0.86
N ILE A 176 -8.16 -2.00 -0.01
CA ILE A 176 -8.93 -3.13 0.52
C ILE A 176 -9.69 -3.83 -0.59
N ASP A 177 -10.41 -3.06 -1.44
CA ASP A 177 -11.12 -3.62 -2.60
C ASP A 177 -10.17 -4.39 -3.52
N PHE A 178 -8.97 -3.87 -3.76
CA PHE A 178 -7.97 -4.53 -4.58
C PHE A 178 -7.53 -5.87 -3.95
N CYS A 179 -7.23 -5.89 -2.64
CA CYS A 179 -6.91 -7.13 -1.92
C CYS A 179 -8.06 -8.15 -1.99
N MET A 180 -9.30 -7.69 -1.84
CA MET A 180 -10.49 -8.56 -1.90
C MET A 180 -10.73 -9.10 -3.32
N LYS A 181 -10.44 -8.32 -4.38
CA LYS A 181 -10.49 -8.80 -5.76
C LYS A 181 -9.47 -9.91 -6.00
N LEU A 182 -8.24 -9.77 -5.52
CA LEU A 182 -7.21 -10.81 -5.61
C LEU A 182 -7.61 -12.06 -4.81
N ALA A 183 -8.17 -11.88 -3.61
CA ALA A 183 -8.69 -12.99 -2.81
C ALA A 183 -9.82 -13.77 -3.53
N ALA A 184 -10.67 -13.08 -4.29
CA ALA A 184 -11.69 -13.71 -5.12
C ALA A 184 -11.11 -14.55 -6.29
N GLN A 185 -9.85 -14.30 -6.67
CA GLN A 185 -9.08 -15.12 -7.62
C GLN A 185 -8.29 -16.25 -6.92
N GLY A 186 -8.47 -16.45 -5.61
CA GLY A 186 -7.77 -17.48 -4.83
C GLY A 186 -6.36 -17.07 -4.37
N LEU A 187 -5.97 -15.80 -4.53
CA LEU A 187 -4.68 -15.30 -4.10
C LEU A 187 -4.76 -14.77 -2.66
N ARG A 188 -3.70 -15.01 -1.88
CA ARG A 188 -3.60 -14.54 -0.50
C ARG A 188 -2.96 -13.16 -0.43
N THR A 189 -3.35 -12.40 0.57
CA THR A 189 -2.67 -11.18 0.99
C THR A 189 -1.67 -11.52 2.08
N ALA A 190 -0.40 -11.13 1.92
CA ALA A 190 0.65 -11.37 2.89
C ALA A 190 1.15 -10.06 3.53
N TRP A 191 1.46 -10.14 4.79
CA TRP A 191 2.16 -9.10 5.54
C TRP A 191 3.50 -9.63 6.02
N THR A 192 4.57 -8.81 5.93
CA THR A 192 5.91 -9.19 6.40
C THR A 192 6.50 -8.16 7.36
N PRO A 193 7.00 -8.58 8.55
CA PRO A 193 7.71 -7.71 9.47
C PRO A 193 9.17 -7.45 9.06
N ARG A 194 9.66 -8.19 8.07
CA ARG A 194 11.05 -8.07 7.60
C ARG A 194 11.29 -6.83 6.75
N SER A 195 10.24 -6.29 6.16
CA SER A 195 10.25 -4.97 5.53
C SER A 195 9.56 -3.98 6.45
N ARG A 196 10.19 -2.83 6.68
CA ARG A 196 9.68 -1.75 7.53
C ARG A 196 9.68 -0.46 6.75
N VAL A 197 8.55 0.25 6.76
CA VAL A 197 8.38 1.54 6.09
C VAL A 197 7.69 2.49 7.05
N TYR A 198 8.26 3.66 7.26
CA TYR A 198 7.61 4.71 8.03
C TYR A 198 6.50 5.34 7.21
N HIS A 199 5.37 5.63 7.85
CA HIS A 199 4.23 6.32 7.28
C HIS A 199 3.79 7.42 8.24
N PHE A 200 4.00 8.66 7.84
CA PHE A 200 3.80 9.82 8.71
C PHE A 200 2.33 10.25 8.83
N GLY A 201 1.45 9.56 8.11
CA GLY A 201 -0.02 9.66 8.22
C GLY A 201 -0.61 10.95 7.69
N ALA A 202 -1.60 10.81 6.83
CA ALA A 202 -2.62 11.78 6.38
C ALA A 202 -2.33 13.29 6.56
N ARG A 203 -1.10 13.73 6.25
CA ARG A 203 -0.74 15.16 6.37
C ARG A 203 -1.48 16.02 5.35
N THR A 204 -1.90 15.41 4.24
CA THR A 204 -2.49 16.14 3.10
C THR A 204 -4.01 16.19 3.11
N LEU A 205 -4.70 15.15 3.62
CA LEU A 205 -6.16 15.02 3.47
C LEU A 205 -6.93 15.01 4.81
N GLY A 206 -6.23 14.94 5.95
CA GLY A 206 -6.88 14.63 7.23
C GLY A 206 -7.37 13.16 7.25
N ALA A 207 -7.48 12.57 8.42
CA ALA A 207 -7.84 11.17 8.62
C ALA A 207 -9.36 10.90 8.51
N THR A 208 -10.07 11.52 7.57
CA THR A 208 -11.51 11.31 7.42
C THR A 208 -11.77 10.22 6.40
N GLU A 209 -12.27 9.08 6.89
CA GLU A 209 -12.86 8.05 6.03
C GLU A 209 -14.01 8.68 5.22
N ASP A 210 -14.03 8.44 3.90
CA ASP A 210 -15.16 8.84 3.08
C ASP A 210 -16.33 7.86 3.31
N ALA A 211 -17.45 8.39 3.80
CA ALA A 211 -18.63 7.58 4.11
C ALA A 211 -19.24 6.91 2.87
N SER A 212 -19.10 7.54 1.70
CA SER A 212 -19.57 6.98 0.43
C SER A 212 -18.69 5.81 -0.01
N ASP A 213 -17.39 5.92 0.16
CA ASP A 213 -16.44 4.85 -0.13
C ASP A 213 -16.66 3.65 0.81
N TYR A 214 -16.96 3.90 2.11
CA TYR A 214 -17.31 2.81 3.03
C TYR A 214 -18.63 2.13 2.66
N ALA A 215 -19.64 2.89 2.28
CA ALA A 215 -20.92 2.31 1.82
C ALA A 215 -20.73 1.44 0.57
N MET A 216 -19.88 1.86 -0.36
CA MET A 216 -19.50 1.08 -1.53
C MET A 216 -18.77 -0.20 -1.15
N LEU A 217 -17.78 -0.14 -0.25
CA LEU A 217 -17.05 -1.31 0.25
C LEU A 217 -18.02 -2.31 0.89
N ASN A 218 -18.92 -1.83 1.75
CA ASN A 218 -19.89 -2.66 2.44
C ASN A 218 -20.90 -3.30 1.47
N SER A 219 -21.35 -2.56 0.47
CA SER A 219 -22.22 -3.09 -0.59
C SER A 219 -21.56 -4.23 -1.35
N ARG A 220 -20.29 -4.10 -1.68
CA ARG A 220 -19.56 -5.09 -2.48
C ARG A 220 -19.05 -6.26 -1.66
N TRP A 221 -18.48 -6.00 -0.49
CA TRP A 221 -17.74 -6.97 0.32
C TRP A 221 -18.33 -7.20 1.71
N GLY A 222 -19.53 -6.68 2.02
CA GLY A 222 -20.15 -6.71 3.35
C GLY A 222 -20.24 -8.12 3.96
N ARG A 223 -20.42 -9.16 3.13
CA ARG A 223 -20.44 -10.56 3.60
C ARG A 223 -19.10 -11.02 4.20
N PHE A 224 -17.99 -10.35 3.89
CA PHE A 224 -16.67 -10.63 4.46
C PHE A 224 -16.35 -9.72 5.63
N ILE A 225 -17.05 -8.58 5.74
CA ILE A 225 -16.93 -7.66 6.89
C ILE A 225 -17.62 -8.34 8.08
N GLY A 226 -16.86 -8.54 9.16
CA GLY A 226 -17.33 -9.26 10.34
C GLY A 226 -17.04 -10.77 10.36
N SER A 227 -16.65 -11.36 9.22
CA SER A 227 -16.32 -12.80 9.08
C SER A 227 -14.90 -13.07 8.62
N ASP A 228 -13.97 -12.18 8.95
CA ASP A 228 -12.56 -12.25 8.55
C ASP A 228 -11.90 -13.56 9.00
N ALA A 229 -11.46 -14.38 8.03
CA ALA A 229 -10.81 -15.66 8.30
C ALA A 229 -9.45 -15.53 9.02
N TYR A 230 -8.82 -14.36 8.94
CA TYR A 230 -7.55 -14.06 9.58
C TYR A 230 -7.69 -13.27 10.87
N ALA A 231 -8.91 -12.78 11.18
CA ALA A 231 -9.18 -12.13 12.45
C ALA A 231 -9.19 -13.18 13.56
N ARG A 232 -8.25 -13.06 14.49
CA ARG A 232 -8.30 -13.84 15.72
C ARG A 232 -9.50 -13.39 16.53
N ASN A 233 -10.27 -14.33 17.03
CA ASN A 233 -11.20 -14.05 18.11
C ASN A 233 -10.35 -13.65 19.33
N ASN A 234 -10.14 -12.35 19.52
CA ASN A 234 -9.66 -11.84 20.78
C ASN A 234 -10.79 -12.07 21.77
N ALA A 235 -10.74 -13.18 22.50
CA ALA A 235 -11.47 -13.35 23.71
C ALA A 235 -10.85 -12.47 24.79
#